data_1978b41f041d621fd33d9be5338ed7e5
#
_entry.id   1978b41f041d621fd33d9be5338ed7e5
#
_cell.length_a   1.000
_cell.length_b   1.000
_cell.length_c   1.000
_cell.angle_alpha   90.00
_cell.angle_beta   90.00
_cell.angle_gamma   90.00
#
_symmetry.space_group_name_H-M   'P 1'
#
loop_
_entity.id
_entity.type
_entity.pdbx_description
1 polymer ?
#
loop_
_entity_poly.entity_id
_entity_poly.type
_entity_poly.pdbx_seq_one_letter_code
_entity_poly.pdbx_strand_id
1 'polypeptide(L)'
;MSAHFVVSADGGSRGNPGPAAYGTLVSDSAGNVIVEIAEFFDHETNNFAEYRGAIAGLEYVHAIDPDARIDVRLDSKLVVEQMSERWKIKSDDIRSLALRARDAHDPTLVNYTWIPRAQNATADALVNEMLDSALGGGDRSIRRTSERLDGDMVGDAPEDQARAELAESTKAAQPPRTMIGWADVGKPTQILLVRHGATKHSLEKKFSGSGGDDPPLIDLGIEQGRSVAAALADSALPAAIVSSPMKRAQETAAFIAEATGLDVTIDEGLAECSFGVWDGHTFADVRATWPHELAEWLASTSVAPPEGESFDDCQVRVRQARERIVDRYPGQTVVVVAHVSPIKLMITDAVGAPVDSIYRMELPPCSISR
;
A
#
# COMPACT_ATOMS: atom_id res chain seq x y z
N MET A 1 3.17 28.44 -18.94
CA MET A 1 3.54 28.79 -17.55
C MET A 1 3.12 27.63 -16.70
N SER A 2 3.98 27.06 -15.85
CA SER A 2 3.59 25.95 -14.95
C SER A 2 2.52 26.45 -13.99
N ALA A 3 1.51 25.63 -13.72
CA ALA A 3 0.47 25.94 -12.76
C ALA A 3 1.05 26.09 -11.35
N HIS A 4 0.37 26.85 -10.48
CA HIS A 4 0.79 27.04 -9.10
C HIS A 4 -0.38 26.72 -8.17
N PHE A 5 -0.16 25.80 -7.25
CA PHE A 5 -1.14 25.33 -6.28
C PHE A 5 -0.69 25.61 -4.84
N VAL A 6 -1.68 25.71 -3.98
CA VAL A 6 -1.48 25.79 -2.53
C VAL A 6 -2.10 24.54 -1.88
N VAL A 7 -1.31 23.82 -1.12
CA VAL A 7 -1.75 22.69 -0.30
C VAL A 7 -1.77 23.12 1.15
N SER A 8 -2.94 23.19 1.77
CA SER A 8 -3.10 23.40 3.21
C SER A 8 -3.52 22.11 3.86
N ALA A 9 -2.75 21.60 4.82
CA ALA A 9 -3.06 20.35 5.48
C ALA A 9 -2.91 20.46 7.00
N ASP A 10 -3.65 19.63 7.70
CA ASP A 10 -3.58 19.44 9.15
C ASP A 10 -3.76 17.96 9.48
N GLY A 11 -3.27 17.55 10.65
CA GLY A 11 -3.43 16.22 11.18
C GLY A 11 -3.75 16.26 12.66
N GLY A 12 -4.66 15.41 13.09
CA GLY A 12 -5.09 15.34 14.48
C GLY A 12 -5.30 13.91 14.97
N SER A 13 -5.15 13.71 16.27
CA SER A 13 -5.46 12.43 16.91
C SER A 13 -6.18 12.62 18.24
N ARG A 14 -7.16 11.76 18.53
CA ARG A 14 -7.83 11.68 19.83
C ARG A 14 -7.12 10.67 20.73
N GLY A 15 -6.07 11.15 21.39
CA GLY A 15 -4.99 10.35 22.00
C GLY A 15 -3.76 10.36 21.10
N ASN A 16 -2.56 10.09 21.63
CA ASN A 16 -1.34 10.14 20.82
C ASN A 16 -0.35 9.04 21.26
N PRO A 17 -0.37 7.85 20.63
CA PRO A 17 -1.22 7.44 19.51
C PRO A 17 -2.70 7.18 19.89
N GLY A 18 -3.59 7.25 18.90
CA GLY A 18 -5.04 7.01 19.03
C GLY A 18 -5.76 7.16 17.68
N PRO A 19 -7.10 7.18 17.68
CA PRO A 19 -7.87 7.52 16.50
C PRO A 19 -7.39 8.83 15.90
N ALA A 20 -6.96 8.82 14.64
CA ALA A 20 -6.33 9.95 13.98
C ALA A 20 -6.95 10.22 12.62
N ALA A 21 -6.85 11.45 12.14
CA ALA A 21 -7.25 11.82 10.79
C ALA A 21 -6.39 12.96 10.25
N TYR A 22 -6.33 13.10 8.94
CA TYR A 22 -5.86 14.31 8.30
C TYR A 22 -6.97 14.99 7.51
N GLY A 23 -6.82 16.30 7.31
CA GLY A 23 -7.61 17.13 6.40
C GLY A 23 -6.69 17.92 5.49
N THR A 24 -6.94 17.91 4.19
CA THR A 24 -6.14 18.57 3.18
C THR A 24 -7.02 19.33 2.20
N LEU A 25 -6.66 20.58 1.93
CA LEU A 25 -7.25 21.40 0.89
C LEU A 25 -6.19 21.70 -0.17
N VAL A 26 -6.55 21.51 -1.42
CA VAL A 26 -5.75 22.00 -2.56
C VAL A 26 -6.47 23.18 -3.17
N SER A 27 -5.78 24.29 -3.35
CA SER A 27 -6.33 25.50 -3.93
C SER A 27 -5.48 25.98 -5.13
N ASP A 28 -6.10 26.71 -6.03
CA ASP A 28 -5.40 27.42 -7.10
C ASP A 28 -4.64 28.66 -6.55
N SER A 29 -3.89 29.33 -7.41
CA SER A 29 -3.15 30.55 -7.05
C SER A 29 -4.04 31.74 -6.67
N ALA A 30 -5.34 31.70 -6.99
CA ALA A 30 -6.33 32.70 -6.60
C ALA A 30 -6.98 32.39 -5.26
N GLY A 31 -6.68 31.23 -4.65
CA GLY A 31 -7.22 30.78 -3.37
C GLY A 31 -8.55 30.03 -3.47
N ASN A 32 -9.00 29.68 -4.67
CA ASN A 32 -10.20 28.86 -4.82
C ASN A 32 -9.86 27.41 -4.46
N VAL A 33 -10.64 26.80 -3.55
CA VAL A 33 -10.46 25.39 -3.19
C VAL A 33 -10.91 24.51 -4.34
N ILE A 34 -10.03 23.63 -4.74
CA ILE A 34 -10.20 22.69 -5.84
C ILE A 34 -10.70 21.35 -5.32
N VAL A 35 -10.08 20.88 -4.25
CA VAL A 35 -10.45 19.62 -3.61
C VAL A 35 -10.22 19.69 -2.10
N GLU A 36 -11.10 19.02 -1.36
CA GLU A 36 -10.94 18.68 0.04
C GLU A 36 -10.76 17.17 0.15
N ILE A 37 -9.74 16.72 0.88
CA ILE A 37 -9.40 15.32 1.08
C ILE A 37 -9.21 15.08 2.58
N ALA A 38 -9.87 14.07 3.13
CA ALA A 38 -9.60 13.63 4.50
C ALA A 38 -9.67 12.11 4.60
N GLU A 39 -8.91 11.54 5.53
CA GLU A 39 -8.88 10.09 5.79
C GLU A 39 -8.68 9.84 7.29
N PHE A 40 -9.36 8.81 7.79
CA PHE A 40 -9.31 8.38 9.18
C PHE A 40 -8.45 7.14 9.36
N PHE A 41 -7.75 7.06 10.48
CA PHE A 41 -6.91 5.94 10.92
C PHE A 41 -7.33 5.51 12.33
N ASP A 42 -7.42 4.19 12.57
CA ASP A 42 -7.88 3.66 13.87
C ASP A 42 -6.91 3.96 15.01
N HIS A 43 -5.60 3.95 14.74
CA HIS A 43 -4.59 4.10 15.77
C HIS A 43 -3.27 4.62 15.21
N GLU A 44 -3.11 5.96 15.18
CA GLU A 44 -1.91 6.63 14.69
C GLU A 44 -1.53 7.84 15.54
N THR A 45 -0.34 8.36 15.30
CA THR A 45 0.14 9.58 15.97
C THR A 45 -0.30 10.83 15.23
N ASN A 46 -0.33 11.96 15.94
CA ASN A 46 -0.58 13.27 15.33
C ASN A 46 0.40 13.57 14.18
N ASN A 47 1.69 13.33 14.40
CA ASN A 47 2.72 13.58 13.38
C ASN A 47 2.52 12.72 12.13
N PHE A 48 2.09 11.45 12.29
CA PHE A 48 1.73 10.60 11.17
C PHE A 48 0.61 11.24 10.33
N ALA A 49 -0.47 11.67 10.98
CA ALA A 49 -1.62 12.28 10.31
C ALA A 49 -1.22 13.57 9.55
N GLU A 50 -0.39 14.44 10.16
CA GLU A 50 0.11 15.65 9.52
C GLU A 50 0.93 15.38 8.26
N TYR A 51 1.84 14.37 8.28
CA TYR A 51 2.58 13.94 7.10
C TYR A 51 1.65 13.37 6.03
N ARG A 52 0.68 12.54 6.42
CA ARG A 52 -0.30 11.96 5.50
C ARG A 52 -1.13 13.01 4.77
N GLY A 53 -1.53 14.08 5.49
CA GLY A 53 -2.22 15.23 4.89
C GLY A 53 -1.38 15.94 3.83
N ALA A 54 -0.12 16.25 4.14
CA ALA A 54 0.79 16.86 3.17
C ALA A 54 1.00 15.97 1.93
N ILE A 55 1.20 14.66 2.13
CA ILE A 55 1.38 13.67 1.05
C ILE A 55 0.14 13.64 0.14
N ALA A 56 -1.06 13.57 0.72
CA ALA A 56 -2.31 13.50 -0.06
C ALA A 56 -2.48 14.73 -1.00
N GLY A 57 -2.12 15.92 -0.53
CA GLY A 57 -2.15 17.12 -1.35
C GLY A 57 -1.11 17.12 -2.47
N LEU A 58 0.12 16.69 -2.18
CA LEU A 58 1.20 16.56 -3.17
C LEU A 58 0.86 15.54 -4.25
N GLU A 59 0.40 14.35 -3.86
CA GLU A 59 -0.03 13.28 -4.79
C GLU A 59 -1.20 13.76 -5.69
N TYR A 60 -2.14 14.54 -5.13
CA TYR A 60 -3.26 15.08 -5.89
C TYR A 60 -2.79 16.08 -6.94
N VAL A 61 -1.93 17.05 -6.59
CA VAL A 61 -1.41 18.02 -7.54
C VAL A 61 -0.54 17.37 -8.61
N HIS A 62 0.30 16.40 -8.22
CA HIS A 62 1.11 15.63 -9.17
C HIS A 62 0.28 14.91 -10.23
N ALA A 63 -0.87 14.36 -9.83
CA ALA A 63 -1.79 13.69 -10.75
C ALA A 63 -2.47 14.64 -11.75
N ILE A 64 -2.59 15.94 -11.41
CA ILE A 64 -3.16 16.97 -12.30
C ILE A 64 -2.09 17.57 -13.20
N ASP A 65 -0.98 17.99 -12.61
CA ASP A 65 0.13 18.65 -13.31
C ASP A 65 1.46 18.30 -12.61
N PRO A 66 2.23 17.34 -13.16
CA PRO A 66 3.52 16.93 -12.60
C PRO A 66 4.59 18.03 -12.57
N ASP A 67 4.42 19.08 -13.37
CA ASP A 67 5.35 20.21 -13.48
C ASP A 67 4.88 21.44 -12.69
N ALA A 68 3.79 21.32 -11.92
CA ALA A 68 3.24 22.42 -11.14
C ALA A 68 4.16 22.85 -9.99
N ARG A 69 4.11 24.12 -9.62
CA ARG A 69 4.71 24.60 -8.37
C ARG A 69 3.71 24.47 -7.22
N ILE A 70 4.19 24.03 -6.06
CA ILE A 70 3.34 23.78 -4.90
C ILE A 70 3.89 24.51 -3.66
N ASP A 71 3.02 25.32 -3.04
CA ASP A 71 3.24 25.85 -1.68
C ASP A 71 2.47 24.98 -0.68
N VAL A 72 3.18 24.16 0.10
CA VAL A 72 2.60 23.37 1.19
C VAL A 72 2.61 24.22 2.47
N ARG A 73 1.43 24.47 3.03
CA ARG A 73 1.19 25.28 4.23
C ARG A 73 0.70 24.43 5.37
N LEU A 74 1.45 24.38 6.46
CA LEU A 74 1.17 23.58 7.63
C LEU A 74 1.37 24.39 8.91
N ASP A 75 0.58 24.15 9.95
CA ASP A 75 0.82 24.68 11.28
C ASP A 75 1.72 23.76 12.14
N SER A 76 2.07 22.57 11.63
CA SER A 76 3.10 21.71 12.18
C SER A 76 4.50 22.22 11.87
N LYS A 77 5.10 22.92 12.84
CA LYS A 77 6.50 23.37 12.71
C LYS A 77 7.45 22.20 12.50
N LEU A 78 7.16 21.04 13.11
CA LEU A 78 8.00 19.85 13.01
C LEU A 78 8.06 19.36 11.56
N VAL A 79 6.91 19.18 10.92
CA VAL A 79 6.84 18.70 9.53
C VAL A 79 7.52 19.69 8.58
N VAL A 80 7.21 20.99 8.71
CA VAL A 80 7.81 22.04 7.86
C VAL A 80 9.35 22.06 8.00
N GLU A 81 9.88 22.03 9.22
CA GLU A 81 11.34 22.08 9.45
C GLU A 81 12.03 20.79 8.95
N GLN A 82 11.37 19.64 9.06
CA GLN A 82 11.90 18.36 8.58
C GLN A 82 11.86 18.27 7.04
N MET A 83 10.78 18.69 6.42
CA MET A 83 10.63 18.65 4.96
C MET A 83 11.51 19.71 4.27
N SER A 84 11.80 20.82 4.96
CA SER A 84 12.76 21.84 4.51
C SER A 84 14.23 21.49 4.85
N GLU A 85 14.52 20.29 5.35
CA GLU A 85 15.85 19.78 5.71
C GLU A 85 16.56 20.54 6.85
N ARG A 86 15.86 21.45 7.53
CA ARG A 86 16.43 22.20 8.66
C ARG A 86 16.52 21.37 9.94
N TRP A 87 15.62 20.37 10.11
CA TRP A 87 15.65 19.46 11.25
C TRP A 87 15.83 18.00 10.82
N LYS A 88 16.62 17.25 11.59
CA LYS A 88 16.84 15.82 11.36
C LYS A 88 15.62 15.01 11.79
N ILE A 89 15.23 14.05 10.98
CA ILE A 89 14.20 13.07 11.29
C ILE A 89 14.85 11.93 12.09
N LYS A 90 14.40 11.72 13.33
CA LYS A 90 14.96 10.72 14.25
C LYS A 90 14.18 9.40 14.23
N SER A 91 12.86 9.45 14.01
CA SER A 91 11.99 8.28 13.94
C SER A 91 12.04 7.67 12.53
N ASP A 92 12.17 6.34 12.46
CA ASP A 92 12.20 5.62 11.18
C ASP A 92 10.82 5.64 10.51
N ASP A 93 9.73 5.58 11.29
CA ASP A 93 8.36 5.69 10.78
C ASP A 93 8.12 7.04 10.09
N ILE A 94 8.54 8.13 10.74
CA ILE A 94 8.45 9.48 10.15
C ILE A 94 9.40 9.64 8.96
N ARG A 95 10.54 8.96 8.96
CA ARG A 95 11.47 8.99 7.81
C ARG A 95 10.86 8.39 6.56
N SER A 96 10.10 7.31 6.69
CA SER A 96 9.38 6.69 5.57
C SER A 96 8.34 7.64 4.97
N LEU A 97 7.59 8.35 5.82
CA LEU A 97 6.61 9.36 5.39
C LEU A 97 7.27 10.57 4.71
N ALA A 98 8.39 11.05 5.26
CA ALA A 98 9.12 12.16 4.66
C ALA A 98 9.70 11.80 3.29
N LEU A 99 10.20 10.57 3.10
CA LEU A 99 10.63 10.08 1.79
C LEU A 99 9.45 10.03 0.83
N ARG A 100 8.31 9.46 1.25
CA ARG A 100 7.10 9.43 0.42
C ARG A 100 6.62 10.84 0.02
N ALA A 101 6.68 11.82 0.93
CA ALA A 101 6.32 13.20 0.64
C ALA A 101 7.26 13.82 -0.42
N ARG A 102 8.54 13.47 -0.43
CA ARG A 102 9.51 13.91 -1.45
C ARG A 102 9.29 13.24 -2.79
N ASP A 103 8.88 11.97 -2.77
CA ASP A 103 8.63 11.20 -4.00
C ASP A 103 7.27 11.55 -4.62
N ALA A 104 6.36 12.14 -3.84
CA ALA A 104 5.00 12.47 -4.29
C ALA A 104 4.96 13.56 -5.37
N HIS A 105 5.96 14.44 -5.43
CA HIS A 105 6.12 15.49 -6.43
C HIS A 105 7.59 15.90 -6.53
N ASP A 106 8.02 16.54 -7.64
CA ASP A 106 9.40 17.02 -7.78
C ASP A 106 9.75 17.97 -6.61
N PRO A 107 10.70 17.60 -5.72
CA PRO A 107 11.04 18.40 -4.53
C PRO A 107 11.51 19.82 -4.87
N THR A 108 12.04 20.04 -6.08
CA THR A 108 12.52 21.37 -6.52
C THR A 108 11.37 22.34 -6.82
N LEU A 109 10.17 21.81 -6.99
CA LEU A 109 8.94 22.56 -7.26
C LEU A 109 8.06 22.73 -6.02
N VAL A 110 8.45 22.14 -4.86
CA VAL A 110 7.69 22.18 -3.60
C VAL A 110 8.35 23.10 -2.59
N ASN A 111 7.57 24.04 -2.06
CA ASN A 111 7.98 24.89 -0.95
C ASN A 111 7.14 24.61 0.30
N TYR A 112 7.77 24.45 1.47
CA TYR A 112 7.08 24.22 2.74
C TYR A 112 7.09 25.47 3.60
N THR A 113 5.93 25.95 3.98
CA THR A 113 5.73 27.16 4.78
C THR A 113 4.97 26.85 6.05
N TRP A 114 5.53 27.24 7.19
CA TRP A 114 4.81 27.20 8.45
C TRP A 114 3.83 28.37 8.55
N ILE A 115 2.59 28.08 8.92
CA ILE A 115 1.56 29.09 9.19
C ILE A 115 1.02 28.95 10.61
N PRO A 116 0.57 30.05 11.24
CA PRO A 116 -0.14 29.95 12.52
C PRO A 116 -1.42 29.13 12.40
N ARG A 117 -1.78 28.36 13.45
CA ARG A 117 -2.99 27.51 13.47
C ARG A 117 -4.27 28.26 13.07
N ALA A 118 -4.39 29.55 13.46
CA ALA A 118 -5.54 30.35 13.05
C ALA A 118 -5.70 30.53 11.53
N GLN A 119 -4.61 30.36 10.77
CA GLN A 119 -4.62 30.41 9.30
C GLN A 119 -4.83 29.03 8.67
N ASN A 120 -4.81 27.95 9.48
CA ASN A 120 -5.05 26.57 9.03
C ASN A 120 -6.44 26.05 9.48
N ALA A 121 -7.32 26.95 9.94
CA ALA A 121 -8.60 26.60 10.55
C ALA A 121 -9.51 25.73 9.67
N THR A 122 -9.44 25.87 8.35
CA THR A 122 -10.26 25.07 7.41
C THR A 122 -9.77 23.63 7.35
N ALA A 123 -8.45 23.40 7.34
CA ALA A 123 -7.89 22.05 7.39
C ALA A 123 -8.15 21.40 8.75
N ASP A 124 -7.99 22.14 9.87
CA ASP A 124 -8.35 21.68 11.23
C ASP A 124 -9.83 21.29 11.33
N ALA A 125 -10.74 22.09 10.74
CA ALA A 125 -12.15 21.75 10.71
C ALA A 125 -12.45 20.45 9.94
N LEU A 126 -11.77 20.22 8.83
CA LEU A 126 -11.90 19.00 8.03
C LEU A 126 -11.36 17.77 8.78
N VAL A 127 -10.26 17.90 9.54
CA VAL A 127 -9.77 16.85 10.46
C VAL A 127 -10.84 16.48 11.49
N ASN A 128 -11.43 17.50 12.12
CA ASN A 128 -12.45 17.26 13.16
C ASN A 128 -13.72 16.64 12.57
N GLU A 129 -14.17 17.08 11.40
CA GLU A 129 -15.28 16.47 10.68
C GLU A 129 -15.02 14.99 10.40
N MET A 130 -13.81 14.64 9.94
CA MET A 130 -13.44 13.27 9.65
C MET A 130 -13.41 12.39 10.91
N LEU A 131 -12.81 12.89 11.99
CA LEU A 131 -12.79 12.20 13.28
C LEU A 131 -14.20 11.96 13.84
N ASP A 132 -15.08 12.97 13.78
CA ASP A 132 -16.45 12.88 14.27
C ASP A 132 -17.30 11.91 13.44
N SER A 133 -17.16 11.96 12.11
CA SER A 133 -17.83 11.04 11.19
C SER A 133 -17.43 9.59 11.48
N ALA A 134 -16.16 9.29 11.45
CA ALA A 134 -15.64 7.92 11.60
C ALA A 134 -15.94 7.33 12.99
N LEU A 135 -15.77 8.10 14.06
CA LEU A 135 -16.08 7.67 15.43
C LEU A 135 -17.57 7.56 15.69
N GLY A 136 -18.39 8.28 14.93
CA GLY A 136 -19.85 8.15 14.93
C GLY A 136 -20.38 6.99 14.09
N GLY A 137 -19.51 6.18 13.47
CA GLY A 137 -19.88 5.05 12.59
C GLY A 137 -20.24 5.47 11.16
N GLY A 138 -19.88 6.69 10.75
CA GLY A 138 -20.02 7.22 9.39
C GLY A 138 -18.81 6.93 8.50
N ASP A 139 -18.64 7.77 7.47
CA ASP A 139 -17.59 7.65 6.48
C ASP A 139 -16.18 7.82 7.10
N ARG A 140 -15.22 7.09 6.56
CA ARG A 140 -13.81 7.09 6.99
C ARG A 140 -12.89 7.85 6.01
N SER A 141 -13.46 8.43 4.98
CA SER A 141 -12.76 9.27 4.01
C SER A 141 -13.70 10.31 3.42
N ILE A 142 -13.16 11.48 3.11
CA ILE A 142 -13.86 12.59 2.45
C ILE A 142 -13.05 12.96 1.21
N ARG A 143 -13.74 13.12 0.08
CA ARG A 143 -13.20 13.75 -1.12
C ARG A 143 -14.30 14.58 -1.77
N ARG A 144 -14.11 15.90 -1.77
CA ARG A 144 -15.03 16.87 -2.37
C ARG A 144 -14.27 17.71 -3.37
N THR A 145 -14.72 17.77 -4.62
CA THR A 145 -14.13 18.60 -5.68
C THR A 145 -15.04 19.78 -5.97
N SER A 146 -14.45 20.94 -6.29
CA SER A 146 -15.24 22.08 -6.72
C SER A 146 -15.58 21.96 -8.22
N GLU A 147 -16.83 22.29 -8.61
CA GLU A 147 -17.30 22.24 -10.00
C GLU A 147 -16.53 23.19 -10.95
N ARG A 148 -15.68 24.08 -10.43
CA ARG A 148 -14.89 25.04 -11.22
C ARG A 148 -13.66 24.48 -11.92
N LEU A 149 -13.17 23.30 -11.53
CA LEU A 149 -12.03 22.65 -12.19
C LEU A 149 -12.43 21.89 -13.45
N ASP A 150 -13.67 21.43 -13.53
CA ASP A 150 -14.17 20.75 -14.73
C ASP A 150 -14.37 21.73 -15.90
N GLY A 151 -14.35 23.06 -15.65
CA GLY A 151 -14.54 24.12 -16.65
C GLY A 151 -13.28 24.73 -17.26
N ASP A 152 -12.16 24.76 -16.52
CA ASP A 152 -10.96 25.53 -16.94
C ASP A 152 -9.79 24.69 -17.48
N MET A 153 -9.87 23.35 -17.38
CA MET A 153 -8.83 22.42 -17.86
C MET A 153 -9.21 21.68 -19.15
N VAL A 154 -10.41 21.87 -19.67
CA VAL A 154 -10.84 21.35 -20.97
C VAL A 154 -10.94 22.53 -21.92
N GLY A 155 -9.89 22.75 -22.71
CA GLY A 155 -9.98 23.63 -23.87
C GLY A 155 -11.10 23.17 -24.79
N ASP A 156 -11.97 24.11 -25.21
CA ASP A 156 -13.14 23.92 -26.06
C ASP A 156 -13.00 22.78 -27.10
N ALA A 157 -13.43 21.59 -26.72
CA ALA A 157 -13.91 20.60 -27.66
C ALA A 157 -15.43 20.53 -27.47
N PRO A 158 -16.24 20.59 -28.53
CA PRO A 158 -17.68 20.68 -28.41
C PRO A 158 -18.21 19.40 -27.73
N GLU A 159 -18.77 19.57 -26.54
CA GLU A 159 -19.31 18.50 -25.68
C GLU A 159 -20.36 17.66 -26.38
N ASP A 160 -21.03 18.16 -27.39
CA ASP A 160 -22.08 17.44 -28.11
C ASP A 160 -21.55 16.35 -29.07
N GLN A 161 -20.34 16.50 -29.63
CA GLN A 161 -19.77 15.46 -30.48
C GLN A 161 -19.14 14.33 -29.65
N ALA A 162 -18.42 14.66 -28.60
CA ALA A 162 -17.83 13.66 -27.69
C ALA A 162 -18.92 12.84 -26.95
N ARG A 163 -20.06 13.49 -26.64
CA ARG A 163 -21.20 12.83 -26.00
C ARG A 163 -21.97 11.95 -26.98
N ALA A 164 -22.04 12.35 -28.28
CA ALA A 164 -22.65 11.54 -29.33
C ALA A 164 -21.76 10.35 -29.72
N GLU A 165 -20.45 10.53 -29.84
CA GLU A 165 -19.49 9.46 -30.10
C GLU A 165 -19.37 8.49 -28.91
N LEU A 166 -19.44 8.98 -27.66
CA LEU A 166 -19.48 8.16 -26.47
C LEU A 166 -20.81 7.36 -26.39
N ALA A 167 -21.93 7.98 -26.80
CA ALA A 167 -23.24 7.31 -26.84
C ALA A 167 -23.36 6.28 -27.97
N GLU A 168 -22.65 6.46 -29.07
CA GLU A 168 -22.62 5.52 -30.19
C GLU A 168 -21.61 4.37 -29.94
N SER A 169 -20.48 4.67 -29.28
CA SER A 169 -19.50 3.70 -28.78
C SER A 169 -20.08 2.81 -27.65
N THR A 170 -20.96 3.35 -26.81
CA THR A 170 -21.63 2.58 -25.75
C THR A 170 -22.75 1.68 -26.23
N LYS A 171 -23.23 1.81 -27.49
CA LYS A 171 -24.22 0.87 -28.05
C LYS A 171 -23.64 -0.48 -28.44
N ALA A 172 -22.34 -0.59 -28.59
CA ALA A 172 -21.61 -1.82 -28.86
C ALA A 172 -20.72 -2.27 -27.68
N ALA A 173 -20.59 -1.47 -26.62
CA ALA A 173 -19.85 -1.81 -25.43
C ALA A 173 -20.74 -2.54 -24.43
N GLN A 174 -20.26 -3.63 -23.89
CA GLN A 174 -20.84 -4.26 -22.71
C GLN A 174 -21.07 -3.22 -21.61
N PRO A 175 -22.12 -3.37 -20.75
CA PRO A 175 -22.42 -2.40 -19.71
C PRO A 175 -21.20 -2.11 -18.85
N PRO A 176 -21.03 -0.85 -18.38
CA PRO A 176 -19.88 -0.47 -17.59
C PRO A 176 -19.79 -1.39 -16.37
N ARG A 177 -18.65 -2.02 -16.24
CA ARG A 177 -18.33 -2.86 -15.09
C ARG A 177 -18.42 -2.00 -13.84
N THR A 178 -19.46 -2.16 -13.05
CA THR A 178 -19.51 -1.48 -11.75
C THR A 178 -18.34 -1.98 -10.90
N MET A 179 -17.86 -1.17 -9.99
CA MET A 179 -16.76 -1.51 -9.11
C MET A 179 -16.96 -2.85 -8.36
N ILE A 180 -18.20 -3.31 -8.35
CA ILE A 180 -18.66 -4.60 -7.80
C ILE A 180 -19.36 -5.42 -8.91
N GLY A 181 -19.74 -4.79 -10.01
CA GLY A 181 -20.60 -5.36 -11.04
C GLY A 181 -19.84 -5.90 -12.23
N TRP A 182 -19.14 -6.93 -12.01
CA TRP A 182 -18.70 -7.87 -13.01
C TRP A 182 -19.83 -8.87 -13.24
N ALA A 183 -21.05 -8.35 -13.42
CA ALA A 183 -22.25 -9.17 -13.49
C ALA A 183 -22.16 -10.27 -14.58
N ASP A 184 -21.37 -10.00 -15.64
CA ASP A 184 -21.21 -10.92 -16.76
C ASP A 184 -20.02 -11.88 -16.64
N VAL A 185 -19.15 -11.70 -15.64
CA VAL A 185 -17.97 -12.57 -15.42
C VAL A 185 -18.14 -13.52 -14.23
N GLY A 186 -19.31 -13.53 -13.60
CA GLY A 186 -19.59 -14.36 -12.43
C GLY A 186 -18.97 -13.84 -11.14
N LYS A 187 -19.09 -14.63 -10.08
CA LYS A 187 -18.51 -14.30 -8.77
C LYS A 187 -16.98 -14.38 -8.86
N PRO A 188 -16.24 -13.33 -8.47
CA PRO A 188 -14.79 -13.37 -8.52
C PRO A 188 -14.22 -14.37 -7.50
N THR A 189 -13.10 -15.01 -7.85
CA THR A 189 -12.31 -15.78 -6.89
C THR A 189 -11.65 -14.82 -5.92
N GLN A 190 -11.81 -15.10 -4.64
CA GLN A 190 -11.24 -14.30 -3.56
C GLN A 190 -10.01 -15.00 -2.99
N ILE A 191 -8.87 -14.34 -2.94
CA ILE A 191 -7.63 -14.87 -2.39
C ILE A 191 -7.31 -14.16 -1.09
N LEU A 192 -7.26 -14.90 0.01
CA LEU A 192 -6.80 -14.44 1.32
C LEU A 192 -5.33 -14.84 1.46
N LEU A 193 -4.44 -13.88 1.30
CA LEU A 193 -3.00 -14.07 1.39
C LEU A 193 -2.55 -14.01 2.84
N VAL A 194 -1.93 -15.06 3.33
CA VAL A 194 -1.43 -15.17 4.71
C VAL A 194 0.09 -15.34 4.68
N ARG A 195 0.83 -14.44 5.30
CA ARG A 195 2.26 -14.66 5.54
C ARG A 195 2.44 -15.72 6.62
N HIS A 196 3.42 -16.61 6.47
CA HIS A 196 3.77 -17.59 7.50
C HIS A 196 4.08 -16.94 8.86
N GLY A 197 3.91 -17.68 9.96
CA GLY A 197 4.24 -17.26 11.32
C GLY A 197 5.73 -16.99 11.53
N ALA A 198 6.08 -16.42 12.68
CA ALA A 198 7.45 -16.04 13.00
C ALA A 198 8.39 -17.27 13.06
N THR A 199 9.59 -17.10 12.48
CA THR A 199 10.71 -18.06 12.53
C THR A 199 11.92 -17.40 13.17
N LYS A 200 12.97 -18.17 13.47
CA LYS A 200 14.24 -17.63 13.96
C LYS A 200 14.79 -16.55 13.01
N HIS A 201 14.78 -16.82 11.69
CA HIS A 201 15.30 -15.86 10.70
C HIS A 201 14.47 -14.58 10.64
N SER A 202 13.13 -14.66 10.71
CA SER A 202 12.29 -13.45 10.73
C SER A 202 12.52 -12.60 11.97
N LEU A 203 12.77 -13.22 13.12
CA LEU A 203 13.08 -12.52 14.38
C LEU A 203 14.46 -11.85 14.31
N GLU A 204 15.45 -12.53 13.76
CA GLU A 204 16.82 -12.02 13.57
C GLU A 204 16.95 -11.10 12.35
N LYS A 205 15.87 -10.84 11.61
CA LYS A 205 15.83 -10.00 10.38
C LYS A 205 16.84 -10.47 9.33
N LYS A 206 16.95 -11.77 9.14
CA LYS A 206 17.80 -12.40 8.13
C LYS A 206 17.05 -12.65 6.85
N PHE A 207 17.75 -12.61 5.72
CA PHE A 207 17.25 -13.16 4.48
C PHE A 207 16.95 -14.65 4.67
N SER A 208 15.80 -15.10 4.19
CA SER A 208 15.33 -16.48 4.36
C SER A 208 14.55 -16.90 3.13
N GLY A 209 15.28 -17.08 2.04
CA GLY A 209 14.76 -17.51 0.74
C GLY A 209 14.52 -19.01 0.63
N SER A 210 14.27 -19.46 -0.59
CA SER A 210 14.07 -20.86 -0.92
C SER A 210 15.36 -21.65 -1.15
N GLY A 211 16.50 -20.96 -1.25
CA GLY A 211 17.81 -21.60 -1.53
C GLY A 211 18.63 -21.97 -0.31
N GLY A 212 18.26 -21.46 0.88
CA GLY A 212 18.98 -21.66 2.14
C GLY A 212 18.27 -22.58 3.13
N ASP A 213 18.53 -22.34 4.42
CA ASP A 213 17.83 -23.03 5.51
C ASP A 213 16.32 -22.77 5.46
N ASP A 214 15.54 -23.82 5.73
CA ASP A 214 14.09 -23.71 5.87
C ASP A 214 13.68 -23.85 7.35
N PRO A 215 13.83 -22.77 8.17
CA PRO A 215 13.57 -22.85 9.59
C PRO A 215 12.08 -23.05 9.88
N PRO A 216 11.75 -23.89 10.90
CA PRO A 216 10.39 -24.05 11.37
C PRO A 216 9.88 -22.79 12.08
N LEU A 217 8.61 -22.78 12.40
CA LEU A 217 8.03 -21.79 13.30
C LEU A 217 8.67 -21.88 14.68
N ILE A 218 8.86 -20.72 15.33
CA ILE A 218 9.15 -20.63 16.75
C ILE A 218 7.84 -20.53 17.55
N ASP A 219 7.89 -20.61 18.88
CA ASP A 219 6.68 -20.58 19.74
C ASP A 219 5.78 -19.40 19.42
N LEU A 220 6.34 -18.20 19.24
CA LEU A 220 5.59 -17.02 18.79
C LEU A 220 4.88 -17.26 17.44
N GLY A 221 5.56 -17.90 16.48
CA GLY A 221 5.00 -18.21 15.16
C GLY A 221 3.86 -19.22 15.24
N ILE A 222 3.95 -20.18 16.17
CA ILE A 222 2.89 -21.16 16.46
C ILE A 222 1.65 -20.44 17.04
N GLU A 223 1.84 -19.54 18.00
CA GLU A 223 0.75 -18.76 18.57
C GLU A 223 0.07 -17.86 17.51
N GLN A 224 0.87 -17.21 16.66
CA GLN A 224 0.37 -16.42 15.53
C GLN A 224 -0.41 -17.28 14.53
N GLY A 225 0.10 -18.47 14.20
CA GLY A 225 -0.56 -19.43 13.30
C GLY A 225 -1.92 -19.87 13.82
N ARG A 226 -2.03 -20.18 15.12
CA ARG A 226 -3.31 -20.51 15.76
C ARG A 226 -4.29 -19.33 15.76
N SER A 227 -3.80 -18.12 16.02
CA SER A 227 -4.64 -16.92 16.05
C SER A 227 -5.21 -16.61 14.66
N VAL A 228 -4.39 -16.69 13.61
CA VAL A 228 -4.89 -16.46 12.23
C VAL A 228 -5.85 -17.56 11.79
N ALA A 229 -5.60 -18.82 12.19
CA ALA A 229 -6.50 -19.95 11.91
C ALA A 229 -7.88 -19.74 12.53
N ALA A 230 -7.96 -19.32 13.78
CA ALA A 230 -9.22 -19.00 14.45
C ALA A 230 -9.96 -17.88 13.74
N ALA A 231 -9.28 -16.77 13.41
CA ALA A 231 -9.87 -15.65 12.72
C ALA A 231 -10.43 -16.02 11.32
N LEU A 232 -9.76 -16.90 10.59
CA LEU A 232 -10.22 -17.36 9.27
C LEU A 232 -11.39 -18.34 9.38
N ALA A 233 -11.40 -19.22 10.39
CA ALA A 233 -12.51 -20.13 10.63
C ALA A 233 -13.82 -19.38 10.97
N ASP A 234 -13.71 -18.29 11.74
CA ASP A 234 -14.89 -17.50 12.14
C ASP A 234 -15.42 -16.60 11.04
N SER A 235 -14.56 -16.06 10.17
CA SER A 235 -14.94 -14.95 9.29
C SER A 235 -15.06 -15.29 7.81
N ALA A 236 -14.44 -16.35 7.31
CA ALA A 236 -14.24 -16.48 5.88
C ALA A 236 -14.67 -17.80 5.24
N LEU A 237 -14.92 -18.88 5.97
CA LEU A 237 -15.21 -20.24 5.46
C LEU A 237 -14.53 -20.50 4.10
N PRO A 238 -13.21 -20.60 4.03
CA PRO A 238 -12.50 -20.83 2.77
C PRO A 238 -12.92 -22.16 2.16
N ALA A 239 -12.90 -22.25 0.84
CA ALA A 239 -13.16 -23.47 0.09
C ALA A 239 -11.90 -24.31 -0.11
N ALA A 240 -10.73 -23.71 0.00
CA ALA A 240 -9.45 -24.37 -0.18
C ALA A 240 -8.32 -23.64 0.55
N ILE A 241 -7.24 -24.39 0.86
CA ILE A 241 -5.98 -23.88 1.37
C ILE A 241 -4.87 -24.28 0.39
N VAL A 242 -4.11 -23.28 -0.09
CA VAL A 242 -2.92 -23.51 -0.93
C VAL A 242 -1.72 -22.96 -0.18
N SER A 243 -0.64 -23.72 -0.08
CA SER A 243 0.56 -23.34 0.66
C SER A 243 1.81 -23.39 -0.20
N SER A 244 2.75 -22.51 0.10
CA SER A 244 4.14 -22.65 -0.31
C SER A 244 4.71 -24.02 0.15
N PRO A 245 5.67 -24.59 -0.59
CA PRO A 245 6.34 -25.85 -0.21
C PRO A 245 7.22 -25.71 1.03
N MET A 246 7.53 -24.50 1.48
CA MET A 246 8.45 -24.27 2.59
C MET A 246 7.82 -24.63 3.94
N LYS A 247 8.60 -25.24 4.82
CA LYS A 247 8.17 -25.79 6.09
C LYS A 247 7.36 -24.81 6.95
N ARG A 248 7.86 -23.59 7.13
CA ARG A 248 7.20 -22.53 7.91
C ARG A 248 5.81 -22.15 7.38
N ALA A 249 5.62 -22.20 6.06
CA ALA A 249 4.32 -21.93 5.44
C ALA A 249 3.39 -23.14 5.62
N GLN A 250 3.88 -24.35 5.43
CA GLN A 250 3.11 -25.58 5.66
C GLN A 250 2.67 -25.71 7.12
N GLU A 251 3.56 -25.44 8.09
CA GLU A 251 3.22 -25.42 9.51
C GLU A 251 2.12 -24.40 9.84
N THR A 252 2.19 -23.20 9.23
CA THR A 252 1.13 -22.18 9.38
C THR A 252 -0.18 -22.64 8.74
N ALA A 253 -0.12 -23.22 7.54
CA ALA A 253 -1.28 -23.75 6.82
C ALA A 253 -1.93 -24.91 7.57
N ALA A 254 -1.16 -25.74 8.28
CA ALA A 254 -1.67 -26.85 9.07
C ALA A 254 -2.61 -26.40 10.20
N PHE A 255 -2.32 -25.29 10.88
CA PHE A 255 -3.25 -24.72 11.87
C PHE A 255 -4.58 -24.26 11.23
N ILE A 256 -4.51 -23.69 10.01
CA ILE A 256 -5.73 -23.29 9.28
C ILE A 256 -6.51 -24.51 8.84
N ALA A 257 -5.82 -25.56 8.38
CA ALA A 257 -6.42 -26.84 8.00
C ALA A 257 -7.13 -27.50 9.18
N GLU A 258 -6.49 -27.53 10.34
CA GLU A 258 -7.09 -28.07 11.57
C GLU A 258 -8.37 -27.29 11.96
N ALA A 259 -8.35 -25.96 11.88
CA ALA A 259 -9.48 -25.11 12.26
C ALA A 259 -10.65 -25.15 11.26
N THR A 260 -10.37 -25.42 9.98
CA THR A 260 -11.38 -25.39 8.90
C THR A 260 -11.82 -26.77 8.42
N GLY A 261 -11.07 -27.81 8.74
CA GLY A 261 -11.31 -29.18 8.24
C GLY A 261 -10.95 -29.38 6.77
N LEU A 262 -10.17 -28.47 6.18
CA LEU A 262 -9.75 -28.54 4.77
C LEU A 262 -8.36 -29.13 4.61
N ASP A 263 -8.12 -29.77 3.47
CA ASP A 263 -6.78 -30.22 3.09
C ASP A 263 -5.92 -29.10 2.55
N VAL A 264 -4.60 -29.18 2.78
CA VAL A 264 -3.60 -28.24 2.24
C VAL A 264 -3.09 -28.76 0.89
N THR A 265 -3.20 -27.94 -0.14
CA THR A 265 -2.55 -28.18 -1.46
C THR A 265 -1.25 -27.39 -1.52
N ILE A 266 -0.17 -27.99 -2.01
CA ILE A 266 1.12 -27.30 -2.19
C ILE A 266 1.23 -26.75 -3.62
N ASP A 267 1.73 -25.52 -3.75
CA ASP A 267 2.11 -24.93 -5.03
C ASP A 267 3.54 -24.36 -4.95
N GLU A 268 4.44 -24.93 -5.74
CA GLU A 268 5.86 -24.55 -5.79
C GLU A 268 6.08 -23.11 -6.19
N GLY A 269 5.17 -22.52 -6.99
CA GLY A 269 5.22 -21.12 -7.40
C GLY A 269 5.03 -20.12 -6.25
N LEU A 270 4.64 -20.59 -5.06
CA LEU A 270 4.47 -19.78 -3.85
C LEU A 270 5.70 -19.75 -2.94
N ALA A 271 6.80 -20.43 -3.29
CA ALA A 271 8.03 -20.39 -2.52
C ALA A 271 8.57 -18.95 -2.38
N GLU A 272 9.29 -18.66 -1.29
CA GLU A 272 9.96 -17.34 -1.17
C GLU A 272 11.01 -17.15 -2.28
N CYS A 273 11.34 -15.92 -2.65
CA CYS A 273 12.45 -15.65 -3.53
C CYS A 273 13.73 -16.29 -3.00
N SER A 274 14.57 -16.87 -3.87
CA SER A 274 15.90 -17.29 -3.49
C SER A 274 16.80 -16.06 -3.35
N PHE A 275 17.39 -15.86 -2.18
CA PHE A 275 18.38 -14.80 -1.97
C PHE A 275 19.82 -15.28 -2.17
N GLY A 276 20.01 -16.54 -2.61
CA GLY A 276 21.29 -17.11 -2.94
C GLY A 276 22.26 -17.06 -1.78
N VAL A 277 23.46 -16.49 -2.01
CA VAL A 277 24.51 -16.40 -0.96
C VAL A 277 24.13 -15.47 0.21
N TRP A 278 23.03 -14.71 0.11
CA TRP A 278 22.58 -13.84 1.20
C TRP A 278 21.69 -14.57 2.21
N ASP A 279 21.20 -15.77 1.87
CA ASP A 279 20.36 -16.54 2.80
C ASP A 279 21.09 -16.79 4.13
N GLY A 280 20.40 -16.56 5.24
CA GLY A 280 20.94 -16.68 6.60
C GLY A 280 21.73 -15.45 7.10
N HIS A 281 21.98 -14.44 6.25
CA HIS A 281 22.63 -13.20 6.61
C HIS A 281 21.62 -12.08 6.92
N THR A 282 22.02 -11.14 7.77
CA THR A 282 21.25 -9.90 7.98
C THR A 282 21.52 -8.90 6.84
N PHE A 283 20.65 -7.89 6.71
CA PHE A 283 20.89 -6.81 5.77
C PHE A 283 22.23 -6.06 6.03
N ALA A 284 22.65 -5.97 7.29
CA ALA A 284 23.92 -5.37 7.68
C ALA A 284 25.11 -6.22 7.23
N ASP A 285 25.02 -7.55 7.38
CA ASP A 285 26.07 -8.48 6.93
C ASP A 285 26.21 -8.42 5.39
N VAL A 286 25.09 -8.43 4.68
CA VAL A 286 25.07 -8.33 3.21
C VAL A 286 25.70 -7.00 2.75
N ARG A 287 25.33 -5.90 3.39
CA ARG A 287 25.90 -4.58 3.07
C ARG A 287 27.41 -4.52 3.31
N ALA A 288 27.89 -5.19 4.35
CA ALA A 288 29.32 -5.22 4.66
C ALA A 288 30.13 -6.10 3.68
N THR A 289 29.52 -7.22 3.23
CA THR A 289 30.22 -8.24 2.45
C THR A 289 30.05 -8.07 0.94
N TRP A 290 28.85 -7.65 0.49
CA TRP A 290 28.45 -7.51 -0.93
C TRP A 290 27.84 -6.12 -1.22
N PRO A 291 28.57 -5.00 -0.94
CA PRO A 291 28.00 -3.66 -1.07
C PRO A 291 27.60 -3.27 -2.50
N HIS A 292 28.31 -3.75 -3.50
CA HIS A 292 28.03 -3.45 -4.92
C HIS A 292 26.78 -4.20 -5.39
N GLU A 293 26.74 -5.49 -5.16
CA GLU A 293 25.62 -6.37 -5.53
C GLU A 293 24.32 -5.94 -4.81
N LEU A 294 24.43 -5.52 -3.54
CA LEU A 294 23.30 -4.98 -2.80
C LEU A 294 22.80 -3.66 -3.39
N ALA A 295 23.71 -2.77 -3.82
CA ALA A 295 23.32 -1.51 -4.42
C ALA A 295 22.62 -1.73 -5.78
N GLU A 296 23.12 -2.65 -6.61
CA GLU A 296 22.50 -3.02 -7.88
C GLU A 296 21.12 -3.66 -7.67
N TRP A 297 20.98 -4.57 -6.70
CA TRP A 297 19.73 -5.22 -6.37
C TRP A 297 18.67 -4.23 -5.84
N LEU A 298 19.07 -3.23 -5.05
CA LEU A 298 18.17 -2.18 -4.57
C LEU A 298 17.76 -1.19 -5.68
N ALA A 299 18.56 -1.06 -6.73
CA ALA A 299 18.31 -0.16 -7.84
C ALA A 299 17.36 -0.74 -8.90
N SER A 300 17.22 -2.08 -8.98
CA SER A 300 16.40 -2.72 -10.00
C SER A 300 15.84 -4.07 -9.56
N THR A 301 14.57 -4.30 -9.83
CA THR A 301 13.86 -5.57 -9.54
C THR A 301 14.29 -6.72 -10.48
N SER A 302 14.95 -6.41 -11.61
CA SER A 302 15.50 -7.41 -12.55
C SER A 302 16.88 -7.94 -12.15
N VAL A 303 17.52 -7.32 -11.15
CA VAL A 303 18.81 -7.79 -10.62
C VAL A 303 18.57 -8.85 -9.56
N ALA A 304 19.21 -10.00 -9.70
CA ALA A 304 19.18 -11.08 -8.71
C ALA A 304 20.34 -10.92 -7.71
N PRO A 305 20.14 -11.34 -6.45
CA PRO A 305 21.27 -11.60 -5.56
C PRO A 305 22.22 -12.67 -6.19
N PRO A 306 23.51 -12.69 -5.86
CA PRO A 306 24.40 -13.74 -6.36
C PRO A 306 23.84 -15.13 -6.03
N GLU A 307 23.74 -16.00 -7.04
CA GLU A 307 23.13 -17.33 -6.97
C GLU A 307 21.64 -17.35 -6.54
N GLY A 308 20.97 -16.21 -6.59
CA GLY A 308 19.56 -16.04 -6.20
C GLY A 308 18.62 -15.83 -7.39
N GLU A 309 17.41 -15.38 -7.09
CA GLU A 309 16.33 -15.10 -8.02
C GLU A 309 16.00 -13.59 -8.02
N SER A 310 15.76 -12.99 -9.18
CA SER A 310 15.27 -11.61 -9.25
C SER A 310 13.79 -11.51 -8.84
N PHE A 311 13.34 -10.32 -8.44
CA PHE A 311 11.91 -10.13 -8.18
C PHE A 311 11.05 -10.24 -9.43
N ASP A 312 11.60 -9.89 -10.59
CA ASP A 312 10.92 -10.04 -11.88
C ASP A 312 10.69 -11.52 -12.21
N ASP A 313 11.70 -12.39 -12.02
CA ASP A 313 11.56 -13.83 -12.21
C ASP A 313 10.58 -14.45 -11.19
N CYS A 314 10.71 -14.04 -9.92
CA CYS A 314 9.78 -14.44 -8.87
C CYS A 314 8.34 -14.07 -9.23
N GLN A 315 8.09 -12.87 -9.78
CA GLN A 315 6.77 -12.43 -10.21
C GLN A 315 6.17 -13.35 -11.28
N VAL A 316 6.98 -13.79 -12.24
CA VAL A 316 6.48 -14.69 -13.31
C VAL A 316 5.90 -15.97 -12.71
N ARG A 317 6.62 -16.65 -11.80
CA ARG A 317 6.13 -17.90 -11.20
C ARG A 317 4.95 -17.68 -10.23
N VAL A 318 4.96 -16.55 -9.52
CA VAL A 318 3.85 -16.17 -8.61
C VAL A 318 2.58 -15.87 -9.41
N ARG A 319 2.67 -15.19 -10.55
CA ARG A 319 1.55 -14.96 -11.46
C ARG A 319 0.97 -16.29 -11.96
N GLN A 320 1.82 -17.22 -12.39
CA GLN A 320 1.39 -18.54 -12.81
C GLN A 320 0.70 -19.32 -11.68
N ALA A 321 1.20 -19.22 -10.45
CA ALA A 321 0.55 -19.82 -9.28
C ALA A 321 -0.83 -19.20 -9.03
N ARG A 322 -0.96 -17.89 -9.11
CA ARG A 322 -2.24 -17.20 -8.99
C ARG A 322 -3.24 -17.67 -10.08
N GLU A 323 -2.80 -17.75 -11.31
CA GLU A 323 -3.63 -18.22 -12.44
C GLU A 323 -4.14 -19.64 -12.17
N ARG A 324 -3.26 -20.58 -11.77
CA ARG A 324 -3.67 -21.93 -11.39
C ARG A 324 -4.70 -21.96 -10.26
N ILE A 325 -4.54 -21.08 -9.25
CA ILE A 325 -5.49 -20.99 -8.14
C ILE A 325 -6.85 -20.47 -8.63
N VAL A 326 -6.86 -19.41 -9.44
CA VAL A 326 -8.10 -18.82 -9.96
C VAL A 326 -8.85 -19.83 -10.86
N ASP A 327 -8.14 -20.54 -11.74
CA ASP A 327 -8.71 -21.52 -12.64
C ASP A 327 -9.28 -22.74 -11.89
N ARG A 328 -8.60 -23.14 -10.81
CA ARG A 328 -9.03 -24.32 -10.02
C ARG A 328 -10.21 -24.02 -9.09
N TYR A 329 -10.35 -22.79 -8.63
CA TYR A 329 -11.35 -22.40 -7.61
C TYR A 329 -12.22 -21.21 -8.06
N PRO A 330 -12.89 -21.27 -9.22
CA PRO A 330 -13.64 -20.13 -9.76
C PRO A 330 -14.77 -19.70 -8.80
N GLY A 331 -14.80 -18.40 -8.48
CA GLY A 331 -15.84 -17.81 -7.63
C GLY A 331 -15.80 -18.21 -6.15
N GLN A 332 -14.74 -18.85 -5.71
CA GLN A 332 -14.58 -19.33 -4.33
C GLN A 332 -13.59 -18.46 -3.53
N THR A 333 -13.60 -18.62 -2.22
CA THR A 333 -12.60 -18.02 -1.32
C THR A 333 -11.50 -19.04 -1.06
N VAL A 334 -10.25 -18.66 -1.34
CA VAL A 334 -9.05 -19.51 -1.17
C VAL A 334 -8.08 -18.83 -0.21
N VAL A 335 -7.61 -19.56 0.78
CA VAL A 335 -6.49 -19.11 1.63
C VAL A 335 -5.18 -19.54 0.97
N VAL A 336 -4.27 -18.58 0.81
CA VAL A 336 -2.91 -18.82 0.28
C VAL A 336 -1.90 -18.47 1.36
N VAL A 337 -1.16 -19.49 1.82
CA VAL A 337 -0.11 -19.29 2.83
C VAL A 337 1.25 -19.23 2.14
N ALA A 338 1.90 -18.08 2.22
CA ALA A 338 3.16 -17.83 1.51
C ALA A 338 4.10 -16.92 2.32
N HIS A 339 4.93 -16.17 1.62
CA HIS A 339 6.03 -15.38 2.17
C HIS A 339 5.92 -13.91 1.76
N VAL A 340 6.88 -13.10 2.20
CA VAL A 340 6.86 -11.64 1.97
C VAL A 340 6.86 -11.31 0.48
N SER A 341 7.83 -11.84 -0.28
CA SER A 341 7.97 -11.47 -1.69
C SER A 341 6.84 -12.01 -2.57
N PRO A 342 6.43 -13.30 -2.51
CA PRO A 342 5.31 -13.80 -3.28
C PRO A 342 3.99 -13.07 -3.00
N ILE A 343 3.71 -12.75 -1.73
CA ILE A 343 2.47 -12.03 -1.38
C ILE A 343 2.50 -10.62 -1.95
N LYS A 344 3.57 -9.88 -1.76
CA LYS A 344 3.72 -8.52 -2.31
C LYS A 344 3.63 -8.52 -3.83
N LEU A 345 4.30 -9.46 -4.50
CA LEU A 345 4.26 -9.59 -5.96
C LEU A 345 2.86 -9.96 -6.47
N MET A 346 2.12 -10.81 -5.76
CA MET A 346 0.74 -11.12 -6.10
C MET A 346 -0.19 -9.90 -5.95
N ILE A 347 0.03 -9.09 -4.91
CA ILE A 347 -0.72 -7.85 -4.69
C ILE A 347 -0.41 -6.84 -5.81
N THR A 348 0.87 -6.58 -6.10
CA THR A 348 1.26 -5.64 -7.17
C THR A 348 0.69 -6.04 -8.52
N ASP A 349 0.73 -7.33 -8.85
CA ASP A 349 0.17 -7.86 -10.09
C ASP A 349 -1.36 -7.71 -10.14
N ALA A 350 -2.05 -7.95 -9.03
CA ALA A 350 -3.51 -7.84 -8.95
C ALA A 350 -4.01 -6.39 -9.14
N VAL A 351 -3.26 -5.41 -8.66
CA VAL A 351 -3.62 -3.98 -8.79
C VAL A 351 -2.97 -3.29 -9.99
N GLY A 352 -2.18 -4.01 -10.79
CA GLY A 352 -1.47 -3.48 -11.96
C GLY A 352 -0.34 -2.51 -11.59
N ALA A 353 0.21 -2.61 -10.37
CA ALA A 353 1.32 -1.78 -9.93
C ALA A 353 2.67 -2.30 -10.46
N PRO A 354 3.69 -1.42 -10.64
CA PRO A 354 5.04 -1.83 -10.97
C PRO A 354 5.65 -2.74 -9.90
N VAL A 355 6.59 -3.62 -10.28
CA VAL A 355 7.20 -4.60 -9.35
C VAL A 355 7.90 -3.92 -8.17
N ASP A 356 8.56 -2.79 -8.38
CA ASP A 356 9.24 -2.01 -7.34
C ASP A 356 8.30 -1.50 -6.22
N SER A 357 6.97 -1.53 -6.44
CA SER A 357 5.98 -1.24 -5.40
C SER A 357 6.06 -2.20 -4.20
N ILE A 358 6.72 -3.36 -4.33
CA ILE A 358 6.98 -4.30 -3.23
C ILE A 358 7.74 -3.65 -2.06
N TYR A 359 8.58 -2.65 -2.33
CA TYR A 359 9.33 -1.93 -1.31
C TYR A 359 8.45 -1.00 -0.44
N ARG A 360 7.21 -0.74 -0.88
CA ARG A 360 6.24 0.16 -0.22
C ARG A 360 5.26 -0.57 0.70
N MET A 361 5.34 -1.89 0.78
CA MET A 361 4.44 -2.73 1.57
C MET A 361 5.16 -3.37 2.74
N GLU A 362 4.52 -3.40 3.91
CA GLU A 362 4.97 -4.16 5.06
C GLU A 362 3.98 -5.29 5.35
N LEU A 363 4.49 -6.49 5.61
CA LEU A 363 3.71 -7.67 5.89
C LEU A 363 4.25 -8.34 7.17
N PRO A 364 3.67 -8.10 8.34
CA PRO A 364 4.01 -8.80 9.57
C PRO A 364 3.75 -10.32 9.46
N PRO A 365 4.43 -11.18 10.25
CA PRO A 365 4.11 -12.59 10.33
C PRO A 365 2.62 -12.82 10.64
N CYS A 366 1.99 -13.77 9.96
CA CYS A 366 0.56 -14.07 10.03
C CYS A 366 -0.38 -12.91 9.67
N SER A 367 0.12 -11.85 8.98
CA SER A 367 -0.76 -10.84 8.39
C SER A 367 -1.64 -11.45 7.30
N ILE A 368 -2.86 -10.93 7.16
CA ILE A 368 -3.82 -11.31 6.12
C ILE A 368 -3.98 -10.12 5.16
N SER A 369 -3.83 -10.38 3.86
CA SER A 369 -4.17 -9.44 2.78
C SER A 369 -5.26 -10.05 1.89
N ARG A 370 -6.19 -9.22 1.42
CA ARG A 370 -7.35 -9.65 0.64
C ARG A 370 -7.43 -8.91 -0.69
#